data_89b88c6342324b760a3a17acafcdf6c1
#
_entry.id   89b88c6342324b760a3a17acafcdf6c1
#
_cell.length_a   1.000
_cell.length_b   1.000
_cell.length_c   1.000
_cell.angle_alpha   90.00
_cell.angle_beta   90.00
_cell.angle_gamma   90.00
#
_symmetry.space_group_name_H-M   'P 1'
#
loop_
_entity.id
_entity.type
_entity.pdbx_description
1 polymer ?
#
loop_
_entity_poly.entity_id
_entity_poly.type
_entity_poly.pdbx_seq_one_letter_code
_entity_poly.pdbx_strand_id
1 'polypeptide(L)'
;DCLIVGDVQEFSGKDKTLEAFFHIFNHLHLNGSQIVMTSDRPPVELKDMEERMLTRFKWGMLAELESPDLELRRRILQYLVCRDGLDIPEEVIDYIAENLQDNVRELEGMVHSMLAHSIMGCNDIDLNFDQKILKANTRY
;
A
#
# COMPACT_ATOMS: atom_id res chain seq x y z
N ASP A 1 25.30 -6.37 -3.16
CA ASP A 1 24.47 -5.24 -3.53
C ASP A 1 23.01 -5.71 -3.70
N CYS A 2 22.05 -4.81 -3.47
CA CYS A 2 20.63 -5.08 -3.60
C CYS A 2 19.96 -3.94 -4.37
N LEU A 3 19.14 -4.28 -5.37
CA LEU A 3 18.25 -3.34 -6.08
C LEU A 3 16.82 -3.58 -5.65
N ILE A 4 16.13 -2.53 -5.24
CA ILE A 4 14.69 -2.56 -4.93
C ILE A 4 13.96 -1.71 -5.96
N VAL A 5 12.96 -2.29 -6.63
CA VAL A 5 12.14 -1.62 -7.64
C VAL A 5 10.68 -1.76 -7.26
N GLY A 6 10.05 -0.62 -6.97
CA GLY A 6 8.62 -0.56 -6.66
C GLY A 6 7.77 -0.41 -7.91
N ASP A 7 6.55 -0.95 -7.87
CA ASP A 7 5.50 -0.74 -8.86
C ASP A 7 5.92 -1.07 -10.30
N VAL A 8 6.49 -2.27 -10.51
CA VAL A 8 6.99 -2.70 -11.84
C VAL A 8 5.89 -2.76 -12.92
N GLN A 9 4.62 -2.83 -12.54
CA GLN A 9 3.47 -2.72 -13.47
C GLN A 9 3.46 -1.39 -14.24
N GLU A 10 4.06 -0.33 -13.69
CA GLU A 10 4.18 0.98 -14.34
C GLU A 10 5.11 0.97 -15.56
N PHE A 11 5.91 -0.07 -15.73
CA PHE A 11 6.74 -0.26 -16.92
C PHE A 11 5.95 -0.82 -18.11
N SER A 12 4.74 -1.34 -17.87
CA SER A 12 3.88 -1.89 -18.90
C SER A 12 3.62 -0.86 -20.00
N GLY A 13 3.80 -1.23 -21.26
CA GLY A 13 3.65 -0.34 -22.41
C GLY A 13 4.76 0.70 -22.60
N LYS A 14 5.82 0.69 -21.80
CA LYS A 14 6.98 1.61 -21.90
C LYS A 14 8.21 0.87 -22.43
N ASP A 15 8.23 0.55 -23.72
CA ASP A 15 9.22 -0.33 -24.34
C ASP A 15 10.68 0.06 -24.04
N LYS A 16 11.02 1.35 -24.15
CA LYS A 16 12.38 1.82 -23.88
C LYS A 16 12.79 1.65 -22.41
N THR A 17 11.85 1.85 -21.49
CA THR A 17 12.09 1.66 -20.05
C THR A 17 12.23 0.18 -19.73
N LEU A 18 11.40 -0.66 -20.33
CA LEU A 18 11.49 -2.11 -20.20
C LEU A 18 12.81 -2.66 -20.73
N GLU A 19 13.27 -2.18 -21.86
CA GLU A 19 14.56 -2.58 -22.44
C GLU A 19 15.73 -2.20 -21.53
N ALA A 20 15.76 -0.96 -21.03
CA ALA A 20 16.79 -0.51 -20.09
C ALA A 20 16.76 -1.33 -18.79
N PHE A 21 15.58 -1.58 -18.24
CA PHE A 21 15.40 -2.39 -17.04
C PHE A 21 15.83 -3.85 -17.26
N PHE A 22 15.55 -4.41 -18.43
CA PHE A 22 16.00 -5.75 -18.81
C PHE A 22 17.52 -5.88 -18.77
N HIS A 23 18.25 -4.90 -19.27
CA HIS A 23 19.72 -4.90 -19.23
C HIS A 23 20.24 -4.78 -17.79
N ILE A 24 19.64 -3.92 -16.98
CA ILE A 24 20.00 -3.78 -15.56
C ILE A 24 19.73 -5.08 -14.80
N PHE A 25 18.57 -5.69 -15.01
CA PHE A 25 18.19 -6.96 -14.39
C PHE A 25 19.20 -8.07 -14.71
N ASN A 26 19.53 -8.24 -16.00
CA ASN A 26 20.49 -9.24 -16.43
C ASN A 26 21.88 -9.01 -15.82
N HIS A 27 22.35 -7.77 -15.81
CA HIS A 27 23.64 -7.44 -15.22
C HIS A 27 23.70 -7.80 -13.74
N LEU A 28 22.71 -7.41 -12.98
CA LEU A 28 22.63 -7.70 -11.54
C LEU A 28 22.47 -9.19 -11.26
N HIS A 29 21.65 -9.88 -12.04
CA HIS A 29 21.45 -11.31 -11.91
C HIS A 29 22.74 -12.09 -12.18
N LEU A 30 23.48 -11.77 -13.22
CA LEU A 30 24.77 -12.38 -13.57
C LEU A 30 25.83 -12.16 -12.50
N ASN A 31 25.78 -11.03 -11.79
CA ASN A 31 26.71 -10.70 -10.70
C ASN A 31 26.25 -11.24 -9.32
N GLY A 32 25.19 -12.02 -9.27
CA GLY A 32 24.67 -12.57 -8.01
C GLY A 32 24.11 -11.53 -7.05
N SER A 33 23.72 -10.36 -7.55
CA SER A 33 23.09 -9.32 -6.74
C SER A 33 21.64 -9.65 -6.45
N GLN A 34 21.15 -9.23 -5.28
CA GLN A 34 19.75 -9.39 -4.92
C GLN A 34 18.88 -8.34 -5.63
N ILE A 35 17.75 -8.80 -6.17
CA ILE A 35 16.73 -7.91 -6.76
C ILE A 35 15.41 -8.18 -6.03
N VAL A 36 14.76 -7.11 -5.55
CA VAL A 36 13.44 -7.14 -4.93
C VAL A 36 12.52 -6.25 -5.75
N MET A 37 11.38 -6.78 -6.15
CA MET A 37 10.40 -6.04 -6.96
C MET A 37 9.03 -6.10 -6.30
N THR A 38 8.25 -5.02 -6.44
CA THR A 38 6.83 -5.02 -6.04
C THR A 38 5.95 -4.75 -7.24
N SER A 39 4.73 -5.30 -7.21
CA SER A 39 3.71 -5.10 -8.23
C SER A 39 2.32 -5.14 -7.60
N ASP A 40 1.35 -4.44 -8.18
CA ASP A 40 -0.06 -4.47 -7.77
C ASP A 40 -0.81 -5.73 -8.26
N ARG A 41 -0.14 -6.54 -9.11
CA ARG A 41 -0.71 -7.76 -9.70
C ARG A 41 0.39 -8.79 -9.97
N PRO A 42 0.02 -10.08 -10.07
CA PRO A 42 0.99 -11.13 -10.37
C PRO A 42 1.56 -10.98 -11.79
N PRO A 43 2.79 -11.49 -12.05
CA PRO A 43 3.44 -11.39 -13.37
C PRO A 43 2.60 -11.91 -14.53
N VAL A 44 1.73 -12.88 -14.30
CA VAL A 44 0.85 -13.47 -15.33
C VAL A 44 -0.22 -12.49 -15.85
N GLU A 45 -0.52 -11.45 -15.09
CA GLU A 45 -1.51 -10.42 -15.43
C GLU A 45 -0.90 -9.17 -16.08
N LEU A 46 0.42 -9.10 -16.19
CA LEU A 46 1.14 -7.99 -16.83
C LEU A 46 1.12 -8.17 -18.36
N LYS A 47 -0.05 -7.94 -18.98
CA LYS A 47 -0.33 -8.29 -20.40
C LYS A 47 0.50 -7.52 -21.42
N ASP A 48 0.95 -6.32 -21.09
CA ASP A 48 1.70 -5.45 -22.01
C ASP A 48 3.22 -5.53 -21.78
N MET A 49 3.67 -6.60 -21.12
CA MET A 49 5.07 -6.83 -20.84
C MET A 49 5.60 -7.98 -21.68
N GLU A 50 6.77 -7.83 -22.26
CA GLU A 50 7.38 -8.87 -23.08
C GLU A 50 7.59 -10.18 -22.30
N GLU A 51 7.33 -11.31 -22.94
CA GLU A 51 7.41 -12.64 -22.35
C GLU A 51 8.80 -12.91 -21.71
N ARG A 52 9.86 -12.38 -22.30
CA ARG A 52 11.23 -12.48 -21.76
C ARG A 52 11.36 -11.83 -20.37
N MET A 53 10.64 -10.75 -20.10
CA MET A 53 10.62 -10.10 -18.78
C MET A 53 9.76 -10.88 -17.79
N LEU A 54 8.58 -11.30 -18.21
CA LEU A 54 7.68 -12.12 -17.39
C LEU A 54 8.35 -13.42 -16.94
N THR A 55 9.10 -14.06 -17.81
CA THR A 55 9.88 -15.26 -17.48
C THR A 55 10.89 -14.97 -16.38
N ARG A 56 11.58 -13.85 -16.43
CA ARG A 56 12.56 -13.45 -15.41
C ARG A 56 11.92 -13.14 -14.08
N PHE A 57 10.78 -12.48 -14.06
CA PHE A 57 10.03 -12.21 -12.83
C PHE A 57 9.59 -13.50 -12.13
N LYS A 58 9.38 -14.57 -12.88
CA LYS A 58 9.02 -15.91 -12.37
C LYS A 58 10.22 -16.72 -11.84
N TRP A 59 11.45 -16.30 -12.10
CA TRP A 59 12.64 -17.07 -11.68
C TRP A 59 12.91 -17.00 -10.17
N GLY A 60 12.38 -15.97 -9.50
CA GLY A 60 12.58 -15.76 -8.08
C GLY A 60 11.44 -16.29 -7.23
N MET A 61 11.51 -15.95 -5.96
CA MET A 61 10.42 -16.21 -5.02
C MET A 61 9.31 -15.17 -5.24
N LEU A 62 8.10 -15.65 -5.44
CA LEU A 62 6.89 -14.84 -5.49
C LEU A 62 6.18 -14.94 -4.14
N ALA A 63 5.88 -13.80 -3.53
CA ALA A 63 5.08 -13.71 -2.32
C ALA A 63 3.89 -12.76 -2.56
N GLU A 64 2.70 -13.24 -2.26
CA GLU A 64 1.48 -12.45 -2.31
C GLU A 64 1.23 -11.80 -0.94
N LEU A 65 0.91 -10.50 -0.96
CA LEU A 65 0.46 -9.77 0.21
C LEU A 65 -1.05 -9.63 0.14
N GLU A 66 -1.73 -10.33 1.04
CA GLU A 66 -3.19 -10.25 1.17
C GLU A 66 -3.61 -8.94 1.83
N SER A 67 -4.84 -8.50 1.56
CA SER A 67 -5.45 -7.38 2.26
C SER A 67 -5.54 -7.69 3.76
N PRO A 68 -5.35 -6.69 4.64
CA PRO A 68 -5.38 -6.91 6.07
C PRO A 68 -6.77 -7.35 6.54
N ASP A 69 -6.83 -8.34 7.40
CA ASP A 69 -8.04 -8.73 8.12
C ASP A 69 -8.45 -7.66 9.16
N LEU A 70 -9.59 -7.83 9.80
CA LEU A 70 -10.11 -6.88 10.78
C LEU A 70 -9.13 -6.66 11.95
N GLU A 71 -8.53 -7.71 12.46
CA GLU A 71 -7.59 -7.63 13.59
C GLU A 71 -6.32 -6.87 13.20
N LEU A 72 -5.80 -7.13 12.01
CA LEU A 72 -4.62 -6.43 11.50
C LEU A 72 -4.94 -4.96 11.22
N ARG A 73 -6.11 -4.64 10.65
CA ARG A 73 -6.54 -3.24 10.44
C ARG A 73 -6.63 -2.49 11.76
N ARG A 74 -7.20 -3.10 12.81
CA ARG A 74 -7.26 -2.53 14.15
C ARG A 74 -5.87 -2.21 14.69
N ARG A 75 -4.91 -3.13 14.60
CA ARG A 75 -3.52 -2.94 15.03
C ARG A 75 -2.82 -1.84 14.23
N ILE A 76 -3.04 -1.78 12.94
CA ILE A 76 -2.51 -0.71 12.08
C ILE A 76 -3.04 0.65 12.56
N LEU A 77 -4.34 0.78 12.79
CA LEU A 77 -4.95 2.01 13.29
C LEU A 77 -4.39 2.41 14.65
N GLN A 78 -4.30 1.49 15.60
CA GLN A 78 -3.70 1.75 16.91
C GLN A 78 -2.27 2.24 16.80
N TYR A 79 -1.47 1.64 15.92
CA TYR A 79 -0.11 2.08 15.67
C TYR A 79 -0.05 3.49 15.08
N LEU A 80 -0.89 3.79 14.07
CA LEU A 80 -0.93 5.10 13.42
C LEU A 80 -1.37 6.19 14.41
N VAL A 81 -2.41 5.94 15.18
CA VAL A 81 -2.93 6.83 16.22
C VAL A 81 -1.86 7.13 17.27
N CYS A 82 -1.16 6.10 17.75
CA CYS A 82 -0.08 6.24 18.71
C CYS A 82 1.11 7.02 18.13
N ARG A 83 1.52 6.69 16.89
CA ARG A 83 2.61 7.37 16.17
C ARG A 83 2.36 8.87 16.03
N ASP A 84 1.13 9.24 15.71
CA ASP A 84 0.74 10.62 15.44
C ASP A 84 0.28 11.38 16.73
N GLY A 85 0.36 10.70 17.89
CA GLY A 85 0.06 11.29 19.20
C GLY A 85 -1.40 11.64 19.42
N LEU A 86 -2.32 10.95 18.73
CA LEU A 86 -3.75 11.13 18.89
C LEU A 86 -4.28 10.29 20.05
N ASP A 87 -5.26 10.84 20.76
CA ASP A 87 -6.05 10.11 21.77
C ASP A 87 -7.43 9.84 21.18
N ILE A 88 -7.64 8.63 20.70
CA ILE A 88 -8.88 8.20 20.03
C ILE A 88 -9.47 7.03 20.82
N PRO A 89 -10.77 7.08 21.18
CA PRO A 89 -11.44 5.97 21.84
C PRO A 89 -11.39 4.68 21.04
N GLU A 90 -11.26 3.53 21.71
CA GLU A 90 -11.21 2.23 21.04
C GLU A 90 -12.46 1.93 20.20
N GLU A 91 -13.62 2.38 20.61
CA GLU A 91 -14.88 2.26 19.86
C GLU A 91 -14.79 2.90 18.47
N VAL A 92 -14.08 4.02 18.37
CA VAL A 92 -13.84 4.73 17.12
C VAL A 92 -12.88 3.96 16.23
N ILE A 93 -11.80 3.44 16.81
CA ILE A 93 -10.83 2.57 16.10
C ILE A 93 -11.53 1.34 15.53
N ASP A 94 -12.37 0.69 16.34
CA ASP A 94 -13.14 -0.48 15.92
C ASP A 94 -14.09 -0.16 14.78
N TYR A 95 -14.82 0.95 14.90
CA TYR A 95 -15.73 1.40 13.86
C TYR A 95 -15.03 1.68 12.53
N ILE A 96 -13.86 2.32 12.55
CA ILE A 96 -13.06 2.58 11.35
C ILE A 96 -12.55 1.26 10.76
N ALA A 97 -12.03 0.36 11.58
CA ALA A 97 -11.51 -0.93 11.13
C ALA A 97 -12.57 -1.82 10.47
N GLU A 98 -13.83 -1.72 10.92
CA GLU A 98 -14.96 -2.46 10.34
C GLU A 98 -15.43 -1.88 9.01
N ASN A 99 -15.39 -0.55 8.86
CA ASN A 99 -15.98 0.14 7.71
C ASN A 99 -14.96 0.44 6.59
N LEU A 100 -13.66 0.54 6.88
CA LEU A 100 -12.60 0.73 5.89
C LEU A 100 -11.88 -0.61 5.64
N GLN A 101 -12.28 -1.32 4.59
CA GLN A 101 -11.80 -2.67 4.30
C GLN A 101 -10.84 -2.74 3.12
N ASP A 102 -10.80 -1.72 2.26
CA ASP A 102 -10.21 -1.82 0.93
C ASP A 102 -8.68 -1.76 0.94
N ASN A 103 -8.08 -0.84 1.69
CA ASN A 103 -6.62 -0.74 1.72
C ASN A 103 -6.08 0.05 2.93
N VAL A 104 -4.80 -0.16 3.23
CA VAL A 104 -4.10 0.52 4.34
C VAL A 104 -3.99 2.04 4.14
N ARG A 105 -3.92 2.51 2.88
CA ARG A 105 -3.84 3.95 2.59
C ARG A 105 -5.09 4.71 3.03
N GLU A 106 -6.26 4.07 2.95
CA GLU A 106 -7.51 4.65 3.46
C GLU A 106 -7.48 4.78 4.98
N LEU A 107 -6.93 3.80 5.69
CA LEU A 107 -6.73 3.88 7.13
C LEU A 107 -5.78 5.03 7.49
N GLU A 108 -4.66 5.18 6.80
CA GLU A 108 -3.75 6.33 6.97
C GLU A 108 -4.44 7.67 6.66
N GLY A 109 -5.17 7.75 5.56
CA GLY A 109 -5.93 8.95 5.18
C GLY A 109 -6.93 9.36 6.25
N MET A 110 -7.61 8.39 6.88
CA MET A 110 -8.55 8.63 7.96
C MET A 110 -7.85 9.20 9.20
N VAL A 111 -6.73 8.60 9.62
CA VAL A 111 -5.95 9.07 10.76
C VAL A 111 -5.40 10.49 10.51
N HIS A 112 -4.90 10.79 9.31
CA HIS A 112 -4.47 12.14 8.94
C HIS A 112 -5.62 13.16 8.98
N SER A 113 -6.83 12.77 8.56
CA SER A 113 -8.00 13.63 8.65
C SER A 113 -8.37 13.94 10.10
N MET A 114 -8.31 12.94 10.97
CA MET A 114 -8.53 13.12 12.41
C MET A 114 -7.47 14.03 13.05
N LEU A 115 -6.21 13.86 12.68
CA LEU A 115 -5.11 14.70 13.15
C LEU A 115 -5.33 16.17 12.75
N ALA A 116 -5.71 16.42 11.49
CA ALA A 116 -5.99 17.77 11.00
C ALA A 116 -7.13 18.43 11.80
N HIS A 117 -8.20 17.69 12.09
CA HIS A 117 -9.31 18.18 12.89
C HIS A 117 -8.94 18.44 14.35
N SER A 118 -8.14 17.57 14.97
CA SER A 118 -7.64 17.76 16.33
C SER A 118 -6.81 19.05 16.44
N ILE A 119 -5.95 19.35 15.47
CA ILE A 119 -5.13 20.57 15.40
C ILE A 119 -6.01 21.81 15.22
N MET A 120 -7.12 21.71 14.47
CA MET A 120 -8.05 22.83 14.24
C MET A 120 -8.93 23.18 15.45
N GLY A 121 -8.75 22.51 16.60
CA GLY A 121 -9.45 22.81 17.85
C GLY A 121 -10.82 22.17 18.01
N CYS A 122 -11.17 21.20 17.16
CA CYS A 122 -12.32 20.34 17.35
C CYS A 122 -11.90 19.19 18.29
N ASN A 123 -12.01 19.42 19.60
CA ASN A 123 -11.43 18.53 20.63
C ASN A 123 -12.19 17.22 20.87
N ASP A 124 -13.34 17.00 20.25
CA ASP A 124 -14.12 15.79 20.46
C ASP A 124 -14.18 14.96 19.18
N ILE A 125 -13.25 14.00 19.07
CA ILE A 125 -13.34 12.91 18.09
C ILE A 125 -14.31 11.89 18.67
N ASP A 126 -15.58 11.98 18.26
CA ASP A 126 -16.64 11.05 18.64
C ASP A 126 -17.13 10.26 17.41
N LEU A 127 -17.94 9.23 17.66
CA LEU A 127 -18.55 8.40 16.60
C LEU A 127 -19.37 9.20 15.57
N ASN A 128 -19.95 10.34 15.95
CA ASN A 128 -20.70 11.19 15.03
C ASN A 128 -19.79 11.92 14.04
N PHE A 129 -18.59 12.28 14.50
CA PHE A 129 -17.56 12.89 13.69
C PHE A 129 -17.04 11.92 12.62
N ASP A 130 -16.75 10.67 13.01
CA ASP A 130 -16.27 9.63 12.10
C ASP A 130 -17.28 9.27 11.03
N GLN A 131 -18.57 9.20 11.36
CA GLN A 131 -19.61 8.98 10.36
C GLN A 131 -19.66 10.06 9.28
N LYS A 132 -19.32 11.32 9.63
CA LYS A 132 -19.25 12.40 8.65
C LYS A 132 -18.02 12.30 7.76
N ILE A 133 -16.86 11.95 8.32
CA ILE A 133 -15.62 11.79 7.55
C ILE A 133 -15.69 10.56 6.65
N LEU A 134 -16.20 9.42 7.14
CA LEU A 134 -16.39 8.22 6.33
C LEU A 134 -17.34 8.49 5.14
N LYS A 135 -18.44 9.20 5.36
CA LYS A 135 -19.36 9.60 4.28
C LYS A 135 -18.71 10.58 3.27
N ALA A 136 -17.74 11.36 3.69
CA ALA A 136 -17.00 12.26 2.81
C ALA A 136 -15.97 11.49 1.97
N ASN A 137 -15.30 10.48 2.55
CA ASN A 137 -14.26 9.68 1.87
C ASN A 137 -14.83 8.57 0.98
N THR A 138 -16.05 8.08 1.24
CA THR A 138 -16.72 7.05 0.40
C THR A 138 -17.44 7.61 -0.82
N ARG A 139 -17.37 8.91 -1.09
CA ARG A 139 -18.02 9.57 -2.23
C ARG A 139 -17.11 9.80 -3.45
N TYR A 140 -15.95 9.15 -3.51
CA TYR A 140 -15.07 9.19 -4.68
C TYR A 140 -14.88 7.81 -5.26
#